data_9549630084c908a12d8481254b65004f
#
_entry.id   9549630084c908a12d8481254b65004f
#
_cell.length_a   1.000
_cell.length_b   1.000
_cell.length_c   1.000
_cell.angle_alpha   90.00
_cell.angle_beta   90.00
_cell.angle_gamma   90.00
#
_symmetry.space_group_name_H-M   'P 1'
#
loop_
_entity.id
_entity.type
_entity.pdbx_description
1 polymer ?
#
loop_
_entity_poly.entity_id
_entity_poly.type
_entity_poly.pdbx_seq_one_letter_code
_entity_poly.pdbx_strand_id
1 'polypeptide(L)'
;MVISFLALVLIVIGLLLLFRRLEVRGREETVSVPRTAEPAPTNRPTPEPTPEPTPEPTPEPTPEPTPEPTPEPTPTPWNLVLVNRDHPVPEDWELQPMEMPNGKIIDARIYEPLMEMFEAATEANAGILPVVYSGYRSPEHQQEVFDEYVQDYLSQGWSEADAIAEAEKWVAPPGTSEHQLGIAVDIAGAVYEIFDWLAEHSWEYGFILRYPPDKTGVTGISGEQWHYRYVGTEAAREIYELGVTLEEYLAEDPSGA
;
A
#
# COMPACT_ATOMS: atom_id res chain seq x y z
N MET A 1 35.18 -14.79 -10.51
CA MET A 1 34.01 -15.67 -10.18
C MET A 1 32.92 -14.73 -9.72
N VAL A 2 32.07 -14.30 -10.65
CA VAL A 2 31.00 -13.33 -10.36
C VAL A 2 29.77 -14.16 -9.99
N ILE A 3 29.45 -14.20 -8.71
CA ILE A 3 28.19 -14.78 -8.25
C ILE A 3 27.09 -13.81 -8.71
N SER A 4 26.17 -14.28 -9.55
CA SER A 4 25.04 -13.50 -10.05
C SER A 4 24.25 -12.94 -8.85
N PHE A 5 23.88 -11.67 -8.89
CA PHE A 5 23.11 -10.98 -7.84
C PHE A 5 21.78 -11.71 -7.54
N LEU A 6 21.21 -12.38 -8.55
CA LEU A 6 20.05 -13.26 -8.39
C LEU A 6 20.29 -14.37 -7.37
N ALA A 7 21.51 -14.94 -7.35
CA ALA A 7 21.89 -15.96 -6.37
C ALA A 7 21.98 -15.42 -4.94
N LEU A 8 22.34 -14.14 -4.77
CA LEU A 8 22.42 -13.49 -3.45
C LEU A 8 21.01 -13.21 -2.90
N VAL A 9 20.10 -12.75 -3.75
CA VAL A 9 18.70 -12.52 -3.38
C VAL A 9 18.01 -13.84 -3.00
N LEU A 10 18.25 -14.91 -3.75
CA LEU A 10 17.72 -16.24 -3.44
C LEU A 10 18.29 -16.82 -2.15
N ILE A 11 19.56 -16.52 -1.81
CA ILE A 11 20.16 -16.92 -0.52
C ILE A 11 19.52 -16.16 0.66
N VAL A 12 19.25 -14.87 0.51
CA VAL A 12 18.58 -14.08 1.56
C VAL A 12 17.14 -14.52 1.76
N ILE A 13 16.39 -14.79 0.68
CA ILE A 13 15.04 -15.35 0.74
C ILE A 13 15.05 -16.76 1.36
N GLY A 14 16.01 -17.60 1.01
CA GLY A 14 16.18 -18.92 1.58
C GLY A 14 16.48 -18.91 3.09
N LEU A 15 17.28 -17.95 3.57
CA LEU A 15 17.57 -17.76 4.99
C LEU A 15 16.36 -17.26 5.77
N LEU A 16 15.56 -16.35 5.21
CA LEU A 16 14.31 -15.86 5.85
C LEU A 16 13.26 -16.96 5.96
N LEU A 17 13.14 -17.84 4.95
CA LEU A 17 12.24 -19.00 5.01
C LEU A 17 12.68 -20.06 6.02
N LEU A 18 13.99 -20.20 6.24
CA LEU A 18 14.54 -21.10 7.25
C LEU A 18 14.27 -20.60 8.68
N PHE A 19 14.37 -19.29 8.92
CA PHE A 19 14.03 -18.68 10.21
C PHE A 19 12.53 -18.80 10.54
N ARG A 20 11.63 -18.62 9.57
CA ARG A 20 10.18 -18.80 9.78
C ARG A 20 9.78 -20.24 10.13
N ARG A 21 10.50 -21.27 9.65
CA ARG A 21 10.23 -22.67 10.02
C ARG A 21 10.55 -23.02 11.47
N LEU A 22 11.36 -22.22 12.14
CA LEU A 22 11.72 -22.43 13.54
C LEU A 22 10.73 -21.81 14.53
N GLU A 23 9.96 -20.79 14.14
CA GLU A 23 9.00 -20.10 15.03
C GLU A 23 7.60 -20.76 15.09
N VAL A 24 7.20 -21.56 14.11
CA VAL A 24 5.85 -22.18 14.05
C VAL A 24 5.68 -23.39 14.96
N ARG A 25 6.71 -23.83 15.68
CA ARG A 25 6.64 -25.05 16.52
C ARG A 25 6.32 -24.85 18.00
N GLY A 26 5.70 -23.76 18.37
CA GLY A 26 5.36 -23.51 19.77
C GLY A 26 4.16 -22.61 19.97
N ARG A 27 2.94 -23.14 19.89
CA ARG A 27 1.82 -22.77 20.78
C ARG A 27 0.48 -23.30 20.28
N GLU A 28 0.10 -24.48 20.75
CA GLU A 28 -1.32 -24.83 20.89
C GLU A 28 -1.62 -24.80 22.41
N GLU A 29 -2.41 -23.82 22.82
CA GLU A 29 -3.15 -23.87 24.09
C GLU A 29 -4.60 -23.47 23.84
N THR A 30 -5.47 -24.45 24.03
CA THR A 30 -6.92 -24.33 23.92
C THR A 30 -7.47 -23.66 25.18
N VAL A 31 -8.20 -22.56 25.00
CA VAL A 31 -9.02 -21.93 26.04
C VAL A 31 -10.50 -22.16 25.75
N SER A 32 -11.13 -22.96 26.64
CA SER A 32 -12.57 -23.20 26.67
C SER A 32 -13.29 -22.07 27.40
N VAL A 33 -14.32 -21.46 26.76
CA VAL A 33 -15.19 -20.44 27.35
C VAL A 33 -16.55 -21.07 27.73
N PRO A 34 -17.07 -20.91 28.96
CA PRO A 34 -18.36 -21.45 29.35
C PRO A 34 -19.52 -20.61 28.84
N ARG A 35 -20.56 -21.32 28.39
CA ARG A 35 -21.83 -20.76 27.89
C ARG A 35 -22.70 -20.31 29.05
N THR A 36 -23.07 -19.05 29.13
CA THR A 36 -24.04 -18.50 30.11
C THR A 36 -25.46 -18.61 29.55
N ALA A 37 -26.37 -19.06 30.41
CA ALA A 37 -27.76 -19.35 30.13
C ALA A 37 -28.63 -18.06 30.01
N GLU A 38 -29.60 -18.12 29.12
CA GLU A 38 -30.62 -17.14 28.83
C GLU A 38 -31.75 -17.18 29.89
N PRO A 39 -32.25 -16.02 30.38
CA PRO A 39 -33.43 -16.01 31.28
C PRO A 39 -34.74 -15.96 30.51
N ALA A 40 -35.76 -16.65 31.04
CA ALA A 40 -37.11 -16.84 30.51
C ALA A 40 -37.97 -15.55 30.55
N PRO A 41 -39.02 -15.45 29.69
CA PRO A 41 -39.84 -14.27 29.54
C PRO A 41 -40.86 -14.08 30.67
N THR A 42 -40.96 -12.87 31.22
CA THR A 42 -42.00 -12.44 32.15
C THR A 42 -43.21 -11.86 31.45
N ASN A 43 -44.39 -12.40 31.74
CA ASN A 43 -45.70 -11.93 31.30
C ASN A 43 -46.01 -10.53 31.91
N ARG A 44 -46.36 -9.57 31.04
CA ARG A 44 -46.88 -8.26 31.41
C ARG A 44 -48.35 -8.16 31.00
N PRO A 45 -49.30 -7.68 31.87
CA PRO A 45 -50.71 -7.56 31.56
C PRO A 45 -51.00 -6.44 30.54
N THR A 46 -52.00 -6.68 29.71
CA THR A 46 -52.55 -5.80 28.66
C THR A 46 -53.19 -4.54 29.27
N PRO A 47 -52.90 -3.32 28.83
CA PRO A 47 -53.62 -2.14 29.24
C PRO A 47 -54.92 -1.96 28.45
N GLU A 48 -55.90 -1.40 29.12
CA GLU A 48 -57.25 -1.05 28.65
C GLU A 48 -57.21 0.10 27.59
N PRO A 49 -58.15 0.18 26.66
CA PRO A 49 -58.13 1.17 25.56
C PRO A 49 -58.47 2.57 26.06
N THR A 50 -57.60 3.51 25.76
CA THR A 50 -57.81 4.95 25.96
C THR A 50 -58.65 5.54 24.82
N PRO A 51 -59.60 6.49 25.07
CA PRO A 51 -60.40 7.08 24.00
C PRO A 51 -59.56 7.90 23.01
N GLU A 52 -59.95 7.78 21.72
CA GLU A 52 -59.34 8.49 20.59
C GLU A 52 -59.41 10.01 20.76
N PRO A 53 -58.29 10.75 20.57
CA PRO A 53 -58.32 12.19 20.51
C PRO A 53 -58.85 12.67 19.14
N THR A 54 -59.65 13.72 19.18
CA THR A 54 -60.15 14.48 18.03
C THR A 54 -58.99 15.00 17.17
N PRO A 55 -59.05 14.85 15.84
CA PRO A 55 -57.94 15.28 14.95
C PRO A 55 -57.79 16.82 14.98
N GLU A 56 -56.61 17.28 15.35
CA GLU A 56 -56.15 18.67 15.15
C GLU A 56 -55.92 18.93 13.63
N PRO A 57 -56.13 20.17 13.17
CA PRO A 57 -55.91 20.50 11.75
C PRO A 57 -54.45 20.31 11.38
N THR A 58 -54.26 19.55 10.29
CA THR A 58 -52.96 19.28 9.68
C THR A 58 -52.29 20.61 9.26
N PRO A 59 -51.10 20.94 9.74
CA PRO A 59 -50.36 22.12 9.27
C PRO A 59 -49.99 21.93 7.77
N GLU A 60 -50.09 23.03 7.02
CA GLU A 60 -49.65 23.06 5.61
C GLU A 60 -48.17 22.65 5.52
N PRO A 61 -47.77 21.88 4.52
CA PRO A 61 -46.37 21.47 4.38
C PRO A 61 -45.48 22.68 4.15
N THR A 62 -44.54 22.89 5.07
CA THR A 62 -43.40 23.81 4.87
C THR A 62 -42.62 23.34 3.64
N PRO A 63 -42.30 24.21 2.67
CA PRO A 63 -41.50 23.80 1.52
C PRO A 63 -40.16 23.22 2.01
N GLU A 64 -39.83 22.01 1.55
CA GLU A 64 -38.51 21.40 1.80
C GLU A 64 -37.41 22.33 1.27
N PRO A 65 -36.33 22.52 2.03
CA PRO A 65 -35.20 23.29 1.54
C PRO A 65 -34.63 22.61 0.28
N THR A 66 -34.48 23.38 -0.79
CA THR A 66 -33.78 22.93 -2.01
C THR A 66 -32.37 22.47 -1.59
N PRO A 67 -31.94 21.24 -1.92
CA PRO A 67 -30.59 20.80 -1.57
C PRO A 67 -29.57 21.76 -2.17
N GLU A 68 -28.63 22.22 -1.34
CA GLU A 68 -27.46 22.94 -1.83
C GLU A 68 -26.71 22.04 -2.82
N PRO A 69 -26.17 22.62 -3.92
CA PRO A 69 -25.41 21.83 -4.87
C PRO A 69 -24.22 21.19 -4.13
N THR A 70 -24.11 19.85 -4.22
CA THR A 70 -22.94 19.12 -3.74
C THR A 70 -21.71 19.69 -4.46
N PRO A 71 -20.65 20.12 -3.75
CA PRO A 71 -19.45 20.61 -4.40
C PRO A 71 -18.89 19.53 -5.35
N GLU A 72 -18.47 19.94 -6.54
CA GLU A 72 -17.79 19.02 -7.45
C GLU A 72 -16.52 18.49 -6.76
N PRO A 73 -16.20 17.20 -6.89
CA PRO A 73 -15.00 16.64 -6.29
C PRO A 73 -13.76 17.34 -6.84
N THR A 74 -12.90 17.80 -5.97
CA THR A 74 -11.60 18.36 -6.33
C THR A 74 -10.76 17.24 -6.95
N PRO A 75 -10.15 17.43 -8.13
CA PRO A 75 -9.34 16.37 -8.73
C PRO A 75 -8.19 15.98 -7.80
N THR A 76 -8.00 14.67 -7.60
CA THR A 76 -6.90 14.13 -6.80
C THR A 76 -5.56 14.61 -7.35
N PRO A 77 -4.65 15.17 -6.55
CA PRO A 77 -3.32 15.54 -6.99
C PRO A 77 -2.59 14.35 -7.61
N TRP A 78 -1.86 14.59 -8.71
CA TRP A 78 -1.17 13.52 -9.46
C TRP A 78 -0.25 12.65 -8.59
N ASN A 79 0.36 13.21 -7.57
CA ASN A 79 1.26 12.51 -6.64
C ASN A 79 0.52 11.70 -5.55
N LEU A 80 -0.78 11.90 -5.39
CA LEU A 80 -1.62 11.17 -4.44
C LEU A 80 -2.55 10.13 -5.08
N VAL A 81 -2.38 9.86 -6.38
CA VAL A 81 -3.13 8.79 -7.06
C VAL A 81 -2.81 7.45 -6.39
N LEU A 82 -3.82 6.80 -5.81
CA LEU A 82 -3.69 5.47 -5.25
C LEU A 82 -3.71 4.43 -6.37
N VAL A 83 -2.72 3.55 -6.37
CA VAL A 83 -2.66 2.38 -7.26
C VAL A 83 -2.38 1.14 -6.42
N ASN A 84 -3.30 0.19 -6.48
CA ASN A 84 -3.20 -1.12 -5.84
C ASN A 84 -4.21 -2.07 -6.50
N ARG A 85 -4.46 -3.25 -5.92
CA ARG A 85 -5.40 -4.25 -6.46
C ARG A 85 -6.80 -3.69 -6.72
N ASP A 86 -7.31 -2.82 -5.85
CA ASP A 86 -8.65 -2.27 -5.89
C ASP A 86 -8.74 -0.94 -6.67
N HIS A 87 -7.59 -0.32 -6.91
CA HIS A 87 -7.43 0.96 -7.60
C HIS A 87 -6.42 0.78 -8.75
N PRO A 88 -6.88 0.49 -9.97
CA PRO A 88 -5.98 0.30 -11.10
C PRO A 88 -5.33 1.62 -11.54
N VAL A 89 -4.23 1.51 -12.28
CA VAL A 89 -3.57 2.65 -12.93
C VAL A 89 -4.60 3.41 -13.78
N PRO A 90 -4.76 4.73 -13.61
CA PRO A 90 -5.71 5.52 -14.39
C PRO A 90 -5.42 5.43 -15.89
N GLU A 91 -6.48 5.30 -16.71
CA GLU A 91 -6.35 5.21 -18.17
C GLU A 91 -5.77 6.49 -18.80
N ASP A 92 -5.98 7.64 -18.15
CA ASP A 92 -5.48 8.96 -18.56
C ASP A 92 -4.17 9.34 -17.89
N TRP A 93 -3.48 8.40 -17.23
CA TRP A 93 -2.18 8.69 -16.65
C TRP A 93 -1.14 8.98 -17.71
N GLU A 94 -0.54 10.18 -17.64
CA GLU A 94 0.53 10.61 -18.52
C GLU A 94 1.88 10.56 -17.82
N LEU A 95 2.71 9.58 -18.20
CA LEU A 95 4.10 9.49 -17.81
C LEU A 95 4.91 10.62 -18.48
N GLN A 96 5.75 11.31 -17.71
CA GLN A 96 6.77 12.22 -18.23
C GLN A 96 8.15 11.54 -18.13
N PRO A 97 8.57 10.76 -19.14
CA PRO A 97 9.72 9.88 -19.00
C PRO A 97 11.02 10.65 -18.85
N MET A 98 11.83 10.29 -17.84
CA MET A 98 13.19 10.75 -17.62
C MET A 98 14.11 9.53 -17.47
N GLU A 99 15.15 9.48 -18.29
CA GLU A 99 16.14 8.41 -18.20
C GLU A 99 17.22 8.74 -17.17
N MET A 100 17.41 7.85 -16.22
CA MET A 100 18.46 7.90 -15.21
C MET A 100 19.82 7.51 -15.82
N PRO A 101 20.96 7.90 -15.22
CA PRO A 101 22.30 7.56 -15.72
C PRO A 101 22.56 6.06 -15.91
N ASN A 102 21.82 5.19 -15.21
CA ASN A 102 21.89 3.74 -15.32
C ASN A 102 20.87 3.13 -16.30
N GLY A 103 20.19 3.96 -17.12
CA GLY A 103 19.23 3.53 -18.13
C GLY A 103 17.84 3.19 -17.59
N LYS A 104 17.58 3.40 -16.30
CA LYS A 104 16.23 3.23 -15.75
C LYS A 104 15.38 4.46 -16.08
N ILE A 105 14.08 4.24 -16.30
CA ILE A 105 13.14 5.31 -16.56
C ILE A 105 12.36 5.61 -15.28
N ILE A 106 12.17 6.89 -15.01
CA ILE A 106 11.27 7.40 -13.96
C ILE A 106 10.39 8.50 -14.54
N ASP A 107 9.41 8.97 -13.79
CA ASP A 107 8.70 10.21 -14.14
C ASP A 107 9.58 11.43 -13.81
N ALA A 108 9.68 12.36 -14.73
CA ALA A 108 10.53 13.55 -14.59
C ALA A 108 10.17 14.41 -13.36
N ARG A 109 8.91 14.38 -12.94
CA ARG A 109 8.43 15.14 -11.77
C ARG A 109 9.07 14.72 -10.46
N ILE A 110 9.59 13.48 -10.37
CA ILE A 110 10.25 12.99 -9.15
C ILE A 110 11.78 13.05 -9.24
N TYR A 111 12.36 13.48 -10.36
CA TYR A 111 13.81 13.40 -10.57
C TYR A 111 14.59 14.24 -9.55
N GLU A 112 14.27 15.53 -9.41
CA GLU A 112 14.99 16.41 -8.48
C GLU A 112 14.88 15.96 -7.02
N PRO A 113 13.68 15.70 -6.45
CA PRO A 113 13.59 15.21 -5.08
C PRO A 113 14.27 13.85 -4.86
N LEU A 114 14.29 12.98 -5.87
CA LEU A 114 15.00 11.70 -5.80
C LEU A 114 16.52 11.91 -5.74
N MET A 115 17.05 12.83 -6.53
CA MET A 115 18.50 13.13 -6.53
C MET A 115 18.93 13.82 -5.23
N GLU A 116 18.12 14.73 -4.68
CA GLU A 116 18.37 15.35 -3.37
C GLU A 116 18.40 14.29 -2.26
N MET A 117 17.45 13.35 -2.27
CA MET A 117 17.42 12.23 -1.34
C MET A 117 18.69 11.35 -1.47
N PHE A 118 19.12 11.07 -2.71
CA PHE A 118 20.29 10.24 -2.96
C PHE A 118 21.60 10.94 -2.53
N GLU A 119 21.72 12.24 -2.71
CA GLU A 119 22.85 13.03 -2.22
C GLU A 119 22.95 12.95 -0.70
N ALA A 120 21.86 13.22 0.01
CA ALA A 120 21.83 13.16 1.47
C ALA A 120 22.08 11.73 1.99
N ALA A 121 21.49 10.71 1.38
CA ALA A 121 21.74 9.32 1.73
C ALA A 121 23.23 8.94 1.52
N THR A 122 23.85 9.45 0.46
CA THR A 122 25.27 9.23 0.15
C THR A 122 26.16 9.87 1.21
N GLU A 123 25.89 11.10 1.62
CA GLU A 123 26.63 11.79 2.68
C GLU A 123 26.52 11.06 4.01
N ALA A 124 25.32 10.61 4.37
CA ALA A 124 25.06 9.89 5.61
C ALA A 124 25.71 8.49 5.65
N ASN A 125 25.89 7.85 4.48
CA ASN A 125 26.41 6.48 4.37
C ASN A 125 27.82 6.40 3.79
N ALA A 126 28.72 7.25 4.26
CA ALA A 126 30.16 7.24 3.96
C ALA A 126 30.49 7.30 2.45
N GLY A 127 29.68 7.98 1.66
CA GLY A 127 29.87 8.15 0.22
C GLY A 127 29.33 7.00 -0.64
N ILE A 128 28.55 6.10 -0.04
CA ILE A 128 27.91 4.99 -0.78
C ILE A 128 26.63 5.49 -1.42
N LEU A 129 26.64 5.58 -2.75
CA LEU A 129 25.51 6.08 -3.55
C LEU A 129 24.40 5.02 -3.68
N PRO A 130 23.15 5.32 -3.29
CA PRO A 130 22.00 4.50 -3.69
C PRO A 130 21.74 4.62 -5.20
N VAL A 131 21.09 3.62 -5.76
CA VAL A 131 20.76 3.59 -7.18
C VAL A 131 19.32 3.12 -7.40
N VAL A 132 18.65 3.64 -8.43
CA VAL A 132 17.37 3.12 -8.87
C VAL A 132 17.60 1.76 -9.51
N TYR A 133 17.14 0.71 -8.85
CA TYR A 133 17.18 -0.66 -9.38
C TYR A 133 16.04 -0.92 -10.36
N SER A 134 14.83 -0.45 -10.01
CA SER A 134 13.64 -0.50 -10.86
C SER A 134 12.89 0.83 -10.77
N GLY A 135 12.54 1.40 -11.91
CA GLY A 135 11.72 2.60 -12.03
C GLY A 135 10.40 2.29 -12.73
N TYR A 136 10.09 3.04 -13.79
CA TYR A 136 8.93 2.76 -14.63
C TYR A 136 9.00 1.38 -15.26
N ARG A 137 7.86 0.68 -15.24
CA ARG A 137 7.62 -0.57 -15.98
C ARG A 137 6.40 -0.42 -16.86
N SER A 138 6.51 -0.77 -18.14
CA SER A 138 5.32 -0.86 -19.00
C SER A 138 4.39 -1.98 -18.52
N PRO A 139 3.10 -1.98 -18.92
CA PRO A 139 2.19 -3.09 -18.61
C PRO A 139 2.75 -4.45 -19.03
N GLU A 140 3.40 -4.53 -20.20
CA GLU A 140 4.01 -5.76 -20.74
C GLU A 140 5.17 -6.21 -19.85
N HIS A 141 6.05 -5.29 -19.46
CA HIS A 141 7.17 -5.63 -18.58
C HIS A 141 6.69 -6.02 -17.16
N GLN A 142 5.64 -5.37 -16.65
CA GLN A 142 5.03 -5.78 -15.39
C GLN A 142 4.44 -7.20 -15.46
N GLN A 143 3.84 -7.57 -16.60
CA GLN A 143 3.37 -8.95 -16.84
C GLN A 143 4.54 -9.94 -16.84
N GLU A 144 5.64 -9.63 -17.53
CA GLU A 144 6.83 -10.48 -17.54
C GLU A 144 7.35 -10.73 -16.13
N VAL A 145 7.48 -9.66 -15.31
CA VAL A 145 7.93 -9.78 -13.93
C VAL A 145 6.97 -10.60 -13.08
N PHE A 146 5.66 -10.40 -13.23
CA PHE A 146 4.65 -11.19 -12.52
C PHE A 146 4.71 -12.67 -12.90
N ASP A 147 4.80 -12.96 -14.19
CA ASP A 147 4.90 -14.33 -14.71
C ASP A 147 6.16 -15.05 -14.21
N GLU A 148 7.30 -14.34 -14.09
CA GLU A 148 8.54 -14.90 -13.51
C GLU A 148 8.33 -15.37 -12.08
N TYR A 149 7.64 -14.58 -11.23
CA TYR A 149 7.31 -14.99 -9.86
C TYR A 149 6.37 -16.21 -9.82
N VAL A 150 5.32 -16.21 -10.65
CA VAL A 150 4.40 -17.36 -10.76
C VAL A 150 5.15 -18.61 -11.20
N GLN A 151 6.01 -18.51 -12.21
CA GLN A 151 6.80 -19.65 -12.71
C GLN A 151 7.79 -20.19 -11.67
N ASP A 152 8.36 -19.31 -10.83
CA ASP A 152 9.25 -19.76 -9.75
C ASP A 152 8.49 -20.62 -8.73
N TYR A 153 7.28 -20.23 -8.30
CA TYR A 153 6.45 -21.03 -7.41
C TYR A 153 5.96 -22.33 -8.07
N LEU A 154 5.56 -22.29 -9.34
CA LEU A 154 5.20 -23.50 -10.10
C LEU A 154 6.37 -24.49 -10.17
N SER A 155 7.60 -24.01 -10.36
CA SER A 155 8.81 -24.83 -10.38
C SER A 155 9.10 -25.53 -9.05
N GLN A 156 8.61 -24.94 -7.95
CA GLN A 156 8.68 -25.50 -6.59
C GLN A 156 7.55 -26.49 -6.30
N GLY A 157 6.63 -26.73 -7.26
CA GLY A 157 5.55 -27.71 -7.17
C GLY A 157 4.25 -27.16 -6.59
N TRP A 158 4.07 -25.83 -6.52
CA TRP A 158 2.81 -25.23 -6.10
C TRP A 158 1.73 -25.45 -7.18
N SER A 159 0.45 -25.43 -6.78
CA SER A 159 -0.63 -25.34 -7.76
C SER A 159 -0.63 -23.96 -8.44
N GLU A 160 -1.17 -23.86 -9.66
CA GLU A 160 -1.25 -22.58 -10.38
C GLU A 160 -1.99 -21.51 -9.54
N ALA A 161 -3.10 -21.86 -8.91
CA ALA A 161 -3.86 -20.94 -8.08
C ALA A 161 -3.06 -20.45 -6.85
N ASP A 162 -2.33 -21.35 -6.18
CA ASP A 162 -1.51 -20.99 -5.03
C ASP A 162 -0.27 -20.18 -5.46
N ALA A 163 0.34 -20.52 -6.62
CA ALA A 163 1.48 -19.80 -7.17
C ALA A 163 1.10 -18.34 -7.50
N ILE A 164 -0.05 -18.12 -8.14
CA ILE A 164 -0.57 -16.79 -8.43
C ILE A 164 -0.84 -16.02 -7.13
N ALA A 165 -1.57 -16.62 -6.19
CA ALA A 165 -1.91 -15.98 -4.93
C ALA A 165 -0.68 -15.63 -4.07
N GLU A 166 0.40 -16.40 -4.17
CA GLU A 166 1.65 -16.08 -3.48
C GLU A 166 2.46 -15.01 -4.21
N ALA A 167 2.51 -15.07 -5.56
CA ALA A 167 3.17 -14.05 -6.38
C ALA A 167 2.56 -12.65 -6.16
N GLU A 168 1.24 -12.55 -6.07
CA GLU A 168 0.50 -11.30 -5.82
C GLU A 168 0.85 -10.60 -4.50
N LYS A 169 1.45 -11.31 -3.55
CA LYS A 169 1.93 -10.71 -2.31
C LYS A 169 3.27 -9.99 -2.46
N TRP A 170 3.99 -10.22 -3.55
CA TRP A 170 5.33 -9.68 -3.82
C TRP A 170 5.38 -8.80 -5.04
N VAL A 171 4.54 -9.07 -6.02
CA VAL A 171 4.48 -8.33 -7.29
C VAL A 171 3.03 -8.07 -7.64
N ALA A 172 2.68 -6.81 -7.74
CA ALA A 172 1.34 -6.42 -8.19
C ALA A 172 1.10 -6.88 -9.64
N PRO A 173 -0.08 -7.43 -9.96
CA PRO A 173 -0.44 -7.74 -11.35
C PRO A 173 -0.40 -6.51 -12.25
N PRO A 174 -0.23 -6.68 -13.58
CA PRO A 174 -0.31 -5.58 -14.53
C PRO A 174 -1.59 -4.76 -14.38
N GLY A 175 -1.46 -3.46 -14.49
CA GLY A 175 -2.56 -2.51 -14.28
C GLY A 175 -2.78 -2.10 -12.82
N THR A 176 -2.06 -2.72 -11.85
CA THR A 176 -2.20 -2.43 -10.42
C THR A 176 -0.87 -2.16 -9.72
N SER A 177 0.19 -1.93 -10.50
CA SER A 177 1.54 -1.64 -10.00
C SER A 177 1.86 -0.15 -10.08
N GLU A 178 2.35 0.43 -8.98
CA GLU A 178 2.82 1.82 -8.94
C GLU A 178 4.02 2.10 -9.85
N HIS A 179 4.81 1.07 -10.22
CA HIS A 179 5.86 1.22 -11.23
C HIS A 179 5.31 1.66 -12.59
N GLN A 180 4.06 1.39 -12.91
CA GLN A 180 3.42 1.84 -14.15
C GLN A 180 3.09 3.34 -14.13
N LEU A 181 3.17 3.99 -12.97
CA LEU A 181 3.08 5.44 -12.86
C LEU A 181 4.44 6.14 -13.09
N GLY A 182 5.56 5.43 -12.85
CA GLY A 182 6.90 6.00 -12.89
C GLY A 182 7.27 6.87 -11.68
N ILE A 183 6.37 7.00 -10.68
CA ILE A 183 6.57 7.79 -9.45
C ILE A 183 6.85 6.91 -8.22
N ALA A 184 7.07 5.61 -8.43
CA ALA A 184 7.61 4.69 -7.47
C ALA A 184 8.90 4.08 -7.99
N VAL A 185 9.85 3.84 -7.09
CA VAL A 185 11.18 3.33 -7.41
C VAL A 185 11.60 2.25 -6.42
N ASP A 186 12.21 1.18 -6.93
CA ASP A 186 12.98 0.26 -6.12
C ASP A 186 14.42 0.78 -6.02
N ILE A 187 14.89 1.00 -4.81
CA ILE A 187 16.21 1.53 -4.53
C ILE A 187 17.12 0.39 -4.07
N ALA A 188 18.32 0.30 -4.62
CA ALA A 188 19.37 -0.58 -4.16
C ALA A 188 20.54 0.21 -3.57
N GLY A 189 21.19 -0.38 -2.59
CA GLY A 189 22.42 0.15 -1.98
C GLY A 189 23.45 -0.94 -1.80
N ALA A 190 24.73 -0.56 -1.74
CA ALA A 190 25.81 -1.50 -1.53
C ALA A 190 25.92 -1.99 -0.07
N VAL A 191 25.24 -1.31 0.86
CA VAL A 191 25.22 -1.61 2.29
C VAL A 191 23.78 -1.55 2.80
N TYR A 192 23.51 -2.32 3.88
CA TYR A 192 22.16 -2.42 4.42
C TYR A 192 21.71 -1.11 5.10
N GLU A 193 22.62 -0.38 5.69
CA GLU A 193 22.37 0.88 6.41
C GLU A 193 21.70 1.95 5.56
N ILE A 194 21.80 1.84 4.22
CA ILE A 194 21.07 2.73 3.30
C ILE A 194 19.54 2.55 3.45
N PHE A 195 19.06 1.33 3.63
CA PHE A 195 17.62 1.07 3.80
C PHE A 195 17.10 1.62 5.12
N ASP A 196 17.89 1.51 6.20
CA ASP A 196 17.55 2.09 7.50
C ASP A 196 17.45 3.61 7.38
N TRP A 197 18.45 4.25 6.74
CA TRP A 197 18.45 5.68 6.50
C TRP A 197 17.26 6.13 5.63
N LEU A 198 16.98 5.43 4.54
CA LEU A 198 15.86 5.75 3.67
C LEU A 198 14.52 5.64 4.40
N ALA A 199 14.33 4.60 5.23
CA ALA A 199 13.11 4.44 6.01
C ALA A 199 12.90 5.58 7.02
N GLU A 200 13.98 6.15 7.57
CA GLU A 200 13.91 7.25 8.54
C GLU A 200 13.79 8.64 7.89
N HIS A 201 14.30 8.84 6.67
CA HIS A 201 14.51 10.18 6.10
C HIS A 201 13.84 10.41 4.72
N SER A 202 13.37 9.39 4.02
CA SER A 202 12.79 9.54 2.67
C SER A 202 11.63 10.53 2.61
N TRP A 203 10.86 10.64 3.69
CA TRP A 203 9.71 11.55 3.81
C TRP A 203 10.11 13.04 3.69
N GLU A 204 11.34 13.41 4.09
CA GLU A 204 11.87 14.77 3.97
C GLU A 204 11.98 15.21 2.51
N TYR A 205 12.09 14.24 1.59
CA TYR A 205 12.19 14.43 0.13
C TYR A 205 10.89 14.07 -0.60
N GLY A 206 9.80 13.84 0.14
CA GLY A 206 8.49 13.53 -0.43
C GLY A 206 8.27 12.08 -0.81
N PHE A 207 9.14 11.16 -0.36
CA PHE A 207 8.98 9.72 -0.58
C PHE A 207 8.53 9.01 0.70
N ILE A 208 7.72 7.99 0.55
CA ILE A 208 7.32 7.10 1.65
C ILE A 208 7.85 5.68 1.42
N LEU A 209 8.18 4.97 2.50
CA LEU A 209 8.32 3.52 2.46
C LEU A 209 6.93 2.93 2.22
N ARG A 210 6.68 2.48 1.00
CA ARG A 210 5.32 2.18 0.52
C ARG A 210 4.69 0.95 1.16
N TYR A 211 5.52 -0.05 1.45
CA TYR A 211 5.08 -1.34 1.96
C TYR A 211 5.79 -1.70 3.27
N PRO A 212 5.40 -1.08 4.40
CA PRO A 212 5.93 -1.44 5.72
C PRO A 212 5.56 -2.89 6.08
N PRO A 213 6.46 -3.66 6.73
CA PRO A 213 6.22 -5.09 7.01
C PRO A 213 5.00 -5.38 7.88
N ASP A 214 4.64 -4.46 8.76
CA ASP A 214 3.51 -4.57 9.69
C ASP A 214 2.17 -4.13 9.06
N LYS A 215 2.18 -3.61 7.84
CA LYS A 215 1.02 -3.08 7.12
C LYS A 215 0.55 -3.94 5.93
N THR A 216 1.10 -5.13 5.76
CA THR A 216 0.73 -6.07 4.66
C THR A 216 -0.79 -6.33 4.59
N GLY A 217 -1.48 -6.32 5.74
CA GLY A 217 -2.93 -6.52 5.78
C GLY A 217 -3.74 -5.36 5.16
N VAL A 218 -3.14 -4.18 5.02
CA VAL A 218 -3.75 -2.98 4.40
C VAL A 218 -3.33 -2.88 2.93
N THR A 219 -2.02 -2.94 2.68
CA THR A 219 -1.45 -2.74 1.34
C THR A 219 -1.64 -3.92 0.40
N GLY A 220 -1.83 -5.13 0.95
CA GLY A 220 -1.89 -6.39 0.20
C GLY A 220 -0.53 -6.89 -0.30
N ILE A 221 0.54 -6.09 -0.18
CA ILE A 221 1.91 -6.43 -0.57
C ILE A 221 2.73 -6.73 0.68
N SER A 222 3.62 -7.71 0.61
CA SER A 222 4.59 -8.03 1.66
C SER A 222 5.53 -6.84 1.91
N GLY A 223 6.10 -6.75 3.12
CA GLY A 223 7.00 -5.65 3.45
C GLY A 223 8.23 -5.58 2.52
N GLU A 224 8.45 -4.43 1.90
CA GLU A 224 9.52 -4.16 0.94
C GLU A 224 10.33 -2.94 1.36
N GLN A 225 11.49 -3.16 1.94
CA GLN A 225 12.36 -2.06 2.40
C GLN A 225 13.02 -1.25 1.28
N TRP A 226 12.90 -1.67 0.04
CA TRP A 226 13.47 -1.03 -1.16
C TRP A 226 12.49 -0.18 -1.94
N HIS A 227 11.17 -0.35 -1.76
CA HIS A 227 10.14 0.28 -2.57
C HIS A 227 9.66 1.61 -1.96
N TYR A 228 9.97 2.70 -2.67
CA TYR A 228 9.65 4.06 -2.27
C TYR A 228 8.72 4.72 -3.28
N ARG A 229 7.64 5.31 -2.76
CA ARG A 229 6.63 6.03 -3.54
C ARG A 229 6.71 7.52 -3.26
N TYR A 230 6.78 8.34 -4.34
CA TYR A 230 6.68 9.79 -4.21
C TYR A 230 5.21 10.21 -4.00
N VAL A 231 4.97 11.02 -2.97
CA VAL A 231 3.66 11.57 -2.61
C VAL A 231 3.73 13.09 -2.35
N GLY A 232 4.93 13.70 -2.48
CA GLY A 232 5.18 15.10 -2.11
C GLY A 232 5.51 15.24 -0.61
N THR A 233 6.24 16.31 -0.27
CA THR A 233 6.83 16.47 1.07
C THR A 233 5.80 16.64 2.19
N GLU A 234 4.66 17.29 1.91
CA GLU A 234 3.60 17.50 2.91
C GLU A 234 2.94 16.17 3.28
N ALA A 235 2.41 15.44 2.29
CA ALA A 235 1.79 14.15 2.52
C ALA A 235 2.78 13.11 3.07
N ALA A 236 4.02 13.09 2.56
CA ALA A 236 5.04 12.17 3.06
C ALA A 236 5.35 12.38 4.54
N ARG A 237 5.44 13.64 4.97
CA ARG A 237 5.65 13.98 6.39
C ARG A 237 4.48 13.52 7.25
N GLU A 238 3.25 13.79 6.83
CA GLU A 238 2.06 13.41 7.59
C GLU A 238 1.91 11.89 7.68
N ILE A 239 2.12 11.16 6.59
CA ILE A 239 2.11 9.69 6.53
C ILE A 239 3.17 9.12 7.49
N TYR A 240 4.39 9.69 7.50
CA TYR A 240 5.46 9.27 8.38
C TYR A 240 5.14 9.55 9.86
N GLU A 241 4.71 10.78 10.20
CA GLU A 241 4.38 11.18 11.57
C GLU A 241 3.21 10.38 12.16
N LEU A 242 2.20 10.04 11.35
CA LEU A 242 1.04 9.25 11.74
C LEU A 242 1.32 7.74 11.75
N GLY A 243 2.36 7.27 11.07
CA GLY A 243 2.66 5.84 10.92
C GLY A 243 1.60 5.08 10.13
N VAL A 244 1.00 5.72 9.13
CA VAL A 244 -0.07 5.17 8.28
C VAL A 244 0.44 4.81 6.89
N THR A 245 -0.34 4.03 6.13
CA THR A 245 -0.08 3.77 4.70
C THR A 245 -0.74 4.84 3.82
N LEU A 246 -0.43 4.85 2.52
CA LEU A 246 -1.11 5.72 1.57
C LEU A 246 -2.62 5.44 1.51
N GLU A 247 -3.04 4.18 1.63
CA GLU A 247 -4.44 3.78 1.71
C GLU A 247 -5.14 4.39 2.92
N GLU A 248 -4.52 4.28 4.10
CA GLU A 248 -5.06 4.80 5.36
C GLU A 248 -5.13 6.34 5.32
N TYR A 249 -4.07 6.99 4.81
CA TYR A 249 -4.00 8.44 4.69
C TYR A 249 -5.10 9.02 3.80
N LEU A 250 -5.32 8.44 2.62
CA LEU A 250 -6.34 8.89 1.68
C LEU A 250 -7.77 8.57 2.14
N ALA A 251 -7.95 7.53 2.98
CA ALA A 251 -9.26 7.19 3.55
C ALA A 251 -9.66 8.15 4.70
N GLU A 252 -8.69 8.76 5.38
CA GLU A 252 -8.92 9.71 6.49
C GLU A 252 -9.09 11.16 6.01
N ASP A 253 -8.74 11.48 4.76
CA ASP A 253 -8.95 12.82 4.19
C ASP A 253 -10.35 12.95 3.54
N PRO A 254 -11.36 13.49 4.29
CA PRO A 254 -12.69 13.69 3.74
C PRO A 254 -12.76 14.86 2.73
N SER A 255 -11.64 15.57 2.46
CA SER A 255 -11.57 16.69 1.52
C SER A 255 -11.15 16.24 0.11
N GLY A 256 -10.69 15.00 -0.05
CA GLY A 256 -10.33 14.38 -1.33
C GLY A 256 -11.48 13.59 -2.00
N ALA A 257 -12.68 13.63 -1.44
CA ALA A 257 -13.88 12.98 -1.99
C ALA A 257 -14.83 14.00 -2.60
#